data_51b8760b4dcf0c888f35bd5b426f88f2
#
_entry.id   51b8760b4dcf0c888f35bd5b426f88f2
#
_cell.length_a   1.000
_cell.length_b   1.000
_cell.length_c   1.000
_cell.angle_alpha   90.00
_cell.angle_beta   90.00
_cell.angle_gamma   90.00
#
_symmetry.space_group_name_H-M   'P 1'
#
loop_
_entity.id
_entity.type
_entity.pdbx_description
1 polymer ?
#
loop_
_entity_poly.entity_id
_entity_poly.type
_entity_poly.pdbx_seq_one_letter_code
_entity_poly.pdbx_strand_id
1 'polypeptide(L)'
;VTCYTFAIKELSCMKPTDITREEMWARQNLSAADIDYSIWERDKLMLHQMSCLNQSCTFVVDVYKFRYAFASSNFVDLLVYDSHKIATLERQGDYLESRIHPDDQQQLQTLQIRLSQFIYSLPPEQRNDYSNIYSYRVRNTRQQYVRVISRLQVLEKDSTGKAWLILGSMDIAPNQKDSDQVDCTVLNLKNGQTFSPTLLTNPRIHLTQRELEILQLIQKGLLSKEIAYNLRISIHTVHIHRQNLLHKLGVQNSIEAINAGLELGVLS
;
A
#
# COMPACT_ATOMS: atom_id res chain seq x y z
N VAL A 1 5.64 -14.99 13.63
CA VAL A 1 4.52 -15.69 12.96
C VAL A 1 3.19 -15.09 13.41
N THR A 2 2.99 -14.80 14.69
CA THR A 2 1.71 -14.32 15.26
C THR A 2 1.29 -12.93 14.79
N CYS A 3 2.22 -12.00 14.61
CA CYS A 3 1.89 -10.61 14.23
C CYS A 3 1.49 -10.48 12.74
N TYR A 4 2.12 -11.27 11.88
CA TYR A 4 1.84 -11.31 10.44
C TYR A 4 0.45 -11.87 10.13
N THR A 5 0.10 -13.02 10.75
CA THR A 5 -1.21 -13.64 10.60
C THR A 5 -2.34 -12.77 11.16
N PHE A 6 -2.06 -12.01 12.23
CA PHE A 6 -2.98 -11.05 12.82
C PHE A 6 -3.22 -9.86 11.88
N ALA A 7 -2.16 -9.28 11.32
CA ALA A 7 -2.23 -8.15 10.39
C ALA A 7 -3.10 -8.45 9.16
N ILE A 8 -2.91 -9.62 8.54
CA ILE A 8 -3.67 -10.03 7.36
C ILE A 8 -5.13 -10.32 7.73
N LYS A 9 -5.39 -10.93 8.88
CA LYS A 9 -6.74 -11.20 9.37
C LYS A 9 -7.50 -9.89 9.62
N GLU A 10 -6.88 -8.90 10.20
CA GLU A 10 -7.45 -7.55 10.38
C GLU A 10 -7.79 -6.89 9.03
N LEU A 11 -6.86 -6.89 8.07
CA LEU A 11 -7.09 -6.34 6.74
C LEU A 11 -8.20 -7.05 5.96
N SER A 12 -8.33 -8.37 6.11
CA SER A 12 -9.36 -9.16 5.42
C SER A 12 -10.76 -8.99 6.00
N CYS A 13 -10.88 -8.64 7.29
CA CYS A 13 -12.16 -8.44 7.97
C CYS A 13 -12.70 -7.01 7.83
N MET A 14 -11.89 -6.05 7.37
CA MET A 14 -12.31 -4.66 7.22
C MET A 14 -13.21 -4.49 6.00
N LYS A 15 -14.47 -4.09 6.21
CA LYS A 15 -15.36 -3.70 5.11
C LYS A 15 -14.81 -2.46 4.41
N PRO A 16 -14.91 -2.37 3.07
CA PRO A 16 -14.67 -1.11 2.37
C PRO A 16 -15.62 -0.06 2.97
N THR A 17 -15.06 0.96 3.59
CA THR A 17 -15.86 2.09 4.07
C THR A 17 -15.79 3.15 2.99
N ASP A 18 -16.93 3.77 2.65
CA ASP A 18 -17.03 4.94 1.76
C ASP A 18 -16.47 6.20 2.44
N ILE A 19 -15.32 6.06 3.09
CA ILE A 19 -14.67 7.13 3.87
C ILE A 19 -13.64 7.79 2.97
N THR A 20 -13.62 9.12 2.94
CA THR A 20 -12.57 9.88 2.29
C THR A 20 -11.27 9.83 3.10
N ARG A 21 -10.15 10.18 2.46
CA ARG A 21 -8.83 10.27 3.14
C ARG A 21 -8.86 11.31 4.25
N GLU A 22 -9.50 12.45 4.01
CA GLU A 22 -9.70 13.52 4.98
C GLU A 22 -10.50 13.04 6.19
N GLU A 23 -11.59 12.32 5.97
CA GLU A 23 -12.39 11.73 7.05
C GLU A 23 -11.60 10.70 7.85
N MET A 24 -10.76 9.90 7.19
CA MET A 24 -9.87 8.95 7.85
C MET A 24 -8.84 9.68 8.72
N TRP A 25 -8.21 10.73 8.21
CA TRP A 25 -7.25 11.53 8.97
C TRP A 25 -7.92 12.27 10.12
N ALA A 26 -9.10 12.83 9.91
CA ALA A 26 -9.88 13.50 10.96
C ALA A 26 -10.24 12.56 12.13
N ARG A 27 -10.45 11.26 11.86
CA ARG A 27 -10.73 10.25 12.90
C ARG A 27 -9.59 10.02 13.87
N GLN A 28 -8.35 10.41 13.53
CA GLN A 28 -7.22 10.33 14.46
C GLN A 28 -7.37 11.27 15.66
N ASN A 29 -8.21 12.31 15.55
CA ASN A 29 -8.37 13.33 16.60
C ASN A 29 -7.01 13.87 17.07
N LEU A 30 -6.17 14.30 16.12
CA LEU A 30 -4.94 15.01 16.43
C LEU A 30 -5.28 16.36 17.08
N SER A 31 -4.55 16.73 18.11
CA SER A 31 -4.70 18.01 18.81
C SER A 31 -3.48 18.89 18.62
N ALA A 32 -3.69 20.19 18.44
CA ALA A 32 -2.58 21.15 18.38
C ALA A 32 -1.71 21.14 19.64
N ALA A 33 -2.31 20.80 20.80
CA ALA A 33 -1.59 20.71 22.07
C ALA A 33 -0.60 19.53 22.13
N ASP A 34 -0.83 18.50 21.31
CA ASP A 34 -0.03 17.28 21.29
C ASP A 34 1.06 17.31 20.19
N ILE A 35 1.12 18.39 19.37
CA ILE A 35 2.00 18.53 18.23
C ILE A 35 3.08 19.57 18.51
N ASP A 36 4.35 19.16 18.40
CA ASP A 36 5.49 20.07 18.53
C ASP A 36 6.08 20.42 17.15
N TYR A 37 5.63 21.55 16.58
CA TYR A 37 6.13 22.03 15.30
C TYR A 37 7.62 22.43 15.30
N SER A 38 8.28 22.57 16.45
CA SER A 38 9.73 22.83 16.50
C SER A 38 10.55 21.64 15.97
N ILE A 39 10.04 20.42 16.18
CA ILE A 39 10.59 19.19 15.60
C ILE A 39 10.55 19.29 14.06
N TRP A 40 9.41 19.69 13.50
CA TRP A 40 9.23 19.85 12.06
C TRP A 40 10.20 20.87 11.45
N GLU A 41 10.38 22.03 12.06
CA GLU A 41 11.30 23.05 11.52
C GLU A 41 12.75 22.55 11.46
N ARG A 42 13.18 21.75 12.43
CA ARG A 42 14.49 21.07 12.42
C ARG A 42 14.57 20.06 11.28
N ASP A 43 13.57 19.20 11.15
CA ASP A 43 13.57 18.08 10.20
C ASP A 43 13.42 18.57 8.76
N LYS A 44 12.67 19.65 8.53
CA LYS A 44 12.50 20.29 7.24
C LYS A 44 13.84 20.71 6.62
N LEU A 45 14.75 21.28 7.41
CA LEU A 45 16.07 21.67 6.93
C LEU A 45 16.91 20.47 6.49
N MET A 46 16.89 19.40 7.30
CA MET A 46 17.59 18.16 6.99
C MET A 46 17.02 17.50 5.73
N LEU A 47 15.69 17.42 5.60
CA LEU A 47 15.03 16.88 4.41
C LEU A 47 15.37 17.68 3.15
N HIS A 48 15.46 19.01 3.25
CA HIS A 48 15.88 19.83 2.13
C HIS A 48 17.30 19.50 1.68
N GLN A 49 18.24 19.38 2.62
CA GLN A 49 19.63 19.00 2.31
C GLN A 49 19.70 17.58 1.72
N MET A 50 18.99 16.63 2.28
CA MET A 50 18.94 15.26 1.78
C MET A 50 18.31 15.16 0.38
N SER A 51 17.27 15.95 0.09
CA SER A 51 16.63 15.97 -1.23
C SER A 51 17.54 16.50 -2.33
N CYS A 52 18.50 17.35 -2.00
CA CYS A 52 19.53 17.78 -2.95
C CYS A 52 20.54 16.70 -3.31
N LEU A 53 20.73 15.70 -2.42
CA LEU A 53 21.65 14.58 -2.64
C LEU A 53 20.96 13.38 -3.28
N ASN A 54 19.65 13.24 -3.03
CA ASN A 54 18.81 12.14 -3.54
C ASN A 54 18.00 12.67 -4.73
N GLN A 55 17.96 11.91 -5.82
CA GLN A 55 17.18 12.28 -7.01
C GLN A 55 15.68 11.94 -6.89
N SER A 56 15.25 11.24 -5.84
CA SER A 56 13.84 10.92 -5.63
C SER A 56 13.02 12.17 -5.30
N CYS A 57 11.79 12.22 -5.79
CA CYS A 57 10.80 13.19 -5.34
C CYS A 57 10.44 12.91 -3.88
N THR A 58 10.75 13.82 -2.97
CA THR A 58 10.48 13.69 -1.55
C THR A 58 9.39 14.67 -1.12
N PHE A 59 8.43 14.20 -0.32
CA PHE A 59 7.38 15.05 0.22
C PHE A 59 7.03 14.66 1.65
N VAL A 60 6.43 15.59 2.39
CA VAL A 60 5.88 15.33 3.72
C VAL A 60 4.45 15.82 3.76
N VAL A 61 3.57 14.96 4.26
CA VAL A 61 2.16 15.29 4.52
C VAL A 61 1.99 15.59 5.99
N ASP A 62 1.45 16.77 6.30
CA ASP A 62 0.94 17.13 7.62
C ASP A 62 -0.52 16.67 7.73
N VAL A 63 -0.73 15.57 8.44
CA VAL A 63 -2.05 14.95 8.59
C VAL A 63 -2.99 15.83 9.41
N TYR A 64 -2.46 16.63 10.34
CA TYR A 64 -3.26 17.54 11.16
C TYR A 64 -3.80 18.72 10.34
N LYS A 65 -2.96 19.28 9.44
CA LYS A 65 -3.35 20.43 8.59
C LYS A 65 -3.92 20.02 7.24
N PHE A 66 -4.01 18.73 6.93
CA PHE A 66 -4.49 18.19 5.66
C PHE A 66 -3.76 18.79 4.43
N ARG A 67 -2.43 18.93 4.53
CA ARG A 67 -1.64 19.56 3.47
C ARG A 67 -0.25 18.95 3.33
N TYR A 68 0.42 19.25 2.23
CA TYR A 68 1.85 19.01 2.10
C TYR A 68 2.62 20.05 2.93
N ALA A 69 3.45 19.56 3.85
CA ALA A 69 4.35 20.40 4.63
C ALA A 69 5.69 20.62 3.92
N PHE A 70 6.04 19.73 2.99
CA PHE A 70 7.25 19.78 2.19
C PHE A 70 7.05 19.07 0.86
N ALA A 71 7.68 19.59 -0.20
CA ALA A 71 7.87 18.89 -1.47
C ALA A 71 9.22 19.31 -2.09
N SER A 72 10.05 18.33 -2.47
CA SER A 72 11.35 18.61 -3.06
C SER A 72 11.25 19.16 -4.49
N SER A 73 12.26 19.93 -4.92
CA SER A 73 12.35 20.42 -6.30
C SER A 73 12.49 19.32 -7.35
N ASN A 74 12.89 18.10 -6.94
CA ASN A 74 13.09 16.95 -7.82
C ASN A 74 11.82 16.54 -8.58
N PHE A 75 10.63 16.91 -8.07
CA PHE A 75 9.38 16.75 -8.82
C PHE A 75 9.38 17.46 -10.18
N VAL A 76 10.07 18.59 -10.28
CA VAL A 76 10.22 19.33 -11.54
C VAL A 76 11.08 18.54 -12.52
N ASP A 77 12.19 17.99 -12.04
CA ASP A 77 13.18 17.31 -12.87
C ASP A 77 12.71 15.91 -13.30
N LEU A 78 12.19 15.14 -12.35
CA LEU A 78 11.86 13.73 -12.57
C LEU A 78 10.50 13.54 -13.27
N LEU A 79 9.48 14.26 -12.84
CA LEU A 79 8.11 14.13 -13.37
C LEU A 79 7.73 15.31 -14.27
N VAL A 80 8.65 16.28 -14.46
CA VAL A 80 8.42 17.50 -15.24
C VAL A 80 7.19 18.25 -14.71
N TYR A 81 7.08 18.36 -13.40
CA TYR A 81 5.98 19.10 -12.78
C TYR A 81 6.27 20.61 -12.77
N ASP A 82 5.20 21.40 -12.76
CA ASP A 82 5.30 22.85 -12.70
C ASP A 82 5.84 23.30 -11.34
N SER A 83 7.00 23.95 -11.32
CA SER A 83 7.68 24.43 -10.10
C SER A 83 6.81 25.38 -9.27
N HIS A 84 6.01 26.26 -9.93
CA HIS A 84 5.11 27.17 -9.23
C HIS A 84 4.00 26.42 -8.51
N LYS A 85 3.47 25.34 -9.11
CA LYS A 85 2.43 24.52 -8.50
C LYS A 85 2.99 23.68 -7.36
N ILE A 86 4.22 23.18 -7.48
CA ILE A 86 4.89 22.48 -6.39
C ILE A 86 5.11 23.41 -5.20
N ALA A 87 5.57 24.63 -5.44
CA ALA A 87 5.71 25.63 -4.38
C ALA A 87 4.39 26.00 -3.68
N THR A 88 3.25 25.76 -4.33
CA THR A 88 1.91 25.99 -3.76
C THR A 88 1.28 24.75 -3.14
N LEU A 89 1.91 23.57 -3.22
CA LEU A 89 1.40 22.32 -2.63
C LEU A 89 1.14 22.44 -1.12
N GLU A 90 1.92 23.24 -0.44
CA GLU A 90 1.68 23.56 0.98
C GLU A 90 0.31 24.24 1.23
N ARG A 91 -0.32 24.78 0.19
CA ARG A 91 -1.61 25.49 0.26
C ARG A 91 -2.76 24.75 -0.42
N GLN A 92 -2.46 23.89 -1.40
CA GLN A 92 -3.44 23.17 -2.22
C GLN A 92 -3.06 21.69 -2.27
N GLY A 93 -3.51 20.92 -1.29
CA GLY A 93 -3.10 19.53 -1.06
C GLY A 93 -3.48 18.52 -2.14
N ASP A 94 -4.21 18.91 -3.18
CA ASP A 94 -4.79 18.02 -4.18
C ASP A 94 -4.04 17.98 -5.53
N TYR A 95 -2.98 18.78 -5.69
CA TYR A 95 -2.27 18.84 -6.98
C TYR A 95 -1.65 17.50 -7.40
N LEU A 96 -0.95 16.80 -6.49
CA LEU A 96 -0.35 15.50 -6.80
C LEU A 96 -1.44 14.44 -7.04
N GLU A 97 -2.48 14.46 -6.24
CA GLU A 97 -3.63 13.57 -6.38
C GLU A 97 -4.36 13.77 -7.71
N SER A 98 -4.51 15.01 -8.17
CA SER A 98 -5.13 15.33 -9.46
C SER A 98 -4.35 14.80 -10.67
N ARG A 99 -3.10 14.38 -10.45
CA ARG A 99 -2.23 13.79 -11.48
C ARG A 99 -2.33 12.26 -11.55
N ILE A 100 -2.89 11.62 -10.56
CA ILE A 100 -3.07 10.17 -10.55
C ILE A 100 -4.06 9.77 -11.65
N HIS A 101 -3.79 8.64 -12.32
CA HIS A 101 -4.70 8.13 -13.34
C HIS A 101 -6.09 7.86 -12.72
N PRO A 102 -7.20 8.25 -13.40
CA PRO A 102 -8.54 8.11 -12.80
C PRO A 102 -8.86 6.70 -12.31
N ASP A 103 -8.49 5.66 -13.07
CA ASP A 103 -8.74 4.26 -12.69
C ASP A 103 -7.91 3.83 -11.46
N ASP A 104 -6.75 4.47 -11.23
CA ASP A 104 -5.86 4.18 -10.12
C ASP A 104 -6.28 4.92 -8.85
N GLN A 105 -6.96 6.07 -8.96
CA GLN A 105 -7.33 6.92 -7.82
C GLN A 105 -8.15 6.16 -6.76
N GLN A 106 -9.22 5.50 -7.18
CA GLN A 106 -10.11 4.79 -6.25
C GLN A 106 -9.41 3.58 -5.62
N GLN A 107 -8.61 2.85 -6.40
CA GLN A 107 -7.85 1.71 -5.91
C GLN A 107 -6.82 2.16 -4.87
N LEU A 108 -6.03 3.20 -5.20
CA LEU A 108 -5.01 3.76 -4.32
C LEU A 108 -5.61 4.30 -3.02
N GLN A 109 -6.71 5.05 -3.10
CA GLN A 109 -7.42 5.57 -1.93
C GLN A 109 -7.90 4.44 -1.02
N THR A 110 -8.51 3.40 -1.58
CA THR A 110 -8.98 2.24 -0.81
C THR A 110 -7.81 1.55 -0.09
N LEU A 111 -6.68 1.36 -0.79
CA LEU A 111 -5.47 0.77 -0.21
C LEU A 111 -4.91 1.65 0.91
N GLN A 112 -4.79 2.95 0.70
CA GLN A 112 -4.29 3.89 1.70
C GLN A 112 -5.14 3.91 2.97
N ILE A 113 -6.47 3.91 2.82
CA ILE A 113 -7.41 3.86 3.96
C ILE A 113 -7.21 2.57 4.77
N ARG A 114 -7.20 1.42 4.12
CA ARG A 114 -7.01 0.12 4.78
C ARG A 114 -5.67 0.01 5.49
N LEU A 115 -4.60 0.44 4.82
CA LEU A 115 -3.26 0.39 5.42
C LEU A 115 -3.12 1.36 6.58
N SER A 116 -3.75 2.51 6.52
CA SER A 116 -3.78 3.44 7.66
C SER A 116 -4.52 2.82 8.84
N GLN A 117 -5.66 2.18 8.61
CA GLN A 117 -6.38 1.44 9.66
C GLN A 117 -5.51 0.34 10.27
N PHE A 118 -4.77 -0.41 9.44
CA PHE A 118 -3.80 -1.40 9.90
C PHE A 118 -2.71 -0.76 10.77
N ILE A 119 -2.05 0.30 10.30
CA ILE A 119 -1.01 1.00 11.07
C ILE A 119 -1.55 1.50 12.41
N TYR A 120 -2.79 2.03 12.43
CA TYR A 120 -3.41 2.52 13.68
C TYR A 120 -3.86 1.41 14.63
N SER A 121 -4.10 0.20 14.14
CA SER A 121 -4.37 -0.97 15.00
C SER A 121 -3.11 -1.46 15.73
N LEU A 122 -1.91 -1.08 15.25
CA LEU A 122 -0.64 -1.44 15.87
C LEU A 122 -0.37 -0.62 17.13
N PRO A 123 0.35 -1.19 18.11
CA PRO A 123 0.91 -0.42 19.23
C PRO A 123 1.71 0.79 18.72
N PRO A 124 1.64 1.97 19.40
CA PRO A 124 2.30 3.19 18.94
C PRO A 124 3.78 3.04 18.61
N GLU A 125 4.50 2.20 19.36
CA GLU A 125 5.93 1.93 19.18
C GLU A 125 6.26 1.15 17.91
N GLN A 126 5.29 0.41 17.35
CA GLN A 126 5.48 -0.41 16.14
C GLN A 126 5.07 0.32 14.85
N ARG A 127 4.40 1.46 14.93
CA ARG A 127 3.84 2.15 13.75
C ARG A 127 4.91 2.63 12.77
N ASN A 128 6.11 2.98 13.27
CA ASN A 128 7.25 3.39 12.43
C ASN A 128 7.99 2.20 11.82
N ASP A 129 7.65 0.96 12.21
CA ASP A 129 8.33 -0.23 11.72
C ASP A 129 7.86 -0.64 10.32
N TYR A 130 6.87 0.03 9.77
CA TYR A 130 6.28 -0.33 8.49
C TYR A 130 6.43 0.78 7.45
N SER A 131 6.67 0.36 6.21
CA SER A 131 6.70 1.23 5.03
C SER A 131 5.72 0.67 3.99
N ASN A 132 4.85 1.53 3.49
CA ASN A 132 3.89 1.19 2.44
C ASN A 132 4.47 1.61 1.09
N ILE A 133 4.60 0.67 0.16
CA ILE A 133 5.16 0.88 -1.17
C ILE A 133 4.03 0.67 -2.18
N TYR A 134 3.75 1.69 -2.98
CA TYR A 134 2.70 1.67 -4.01
C TYR A 134 3.31 1.81 -5.39
N SER A 135 2.72 1.17 -6.40
CA SER A 135 3.02 1.41 -7.80
C SER A 135 1.73 1.76 -8.54
N TYR A 136 1.68 2.94 -9.16
CA TYR A 136 0.50 3.48 -9.84
C TYR A 136 0.92 4.47 -10.94
N ARG A 137 -0.04 4.92 -11.76
CA ARG A 137 0.20 5.83 -12.87
C ARG A 137 -0.05 7.28 -12.47
N VAL A 138 0.87 8.17 -12.84
CA VAL A 138 0.72 9.61 -12.70
C VAL A 138 0.91 10.32 -14.04
N ARG A 139 0.20 11.41 -14.25
CA ARG A 139 0.27 12.21 -15.47
C ARG A 139 1.31 13.32 -15.30
N ASN A 140 2.33 13.31 -16.16
CA ASN A 140 3.33 14.38 -16.22
C ASN A 140 2.78 15.63 -16.92
N THR A 141 3.58 16.71 -17.00
CA THR A 141 3.16 17.94 -17.69
C THR A 141 3.03 17.80 -19.20
N ARG A 142 3.63 16.76 -19.80
CA ARG A 142 3.46 16.42 -21.23
C ARG A 142 2.18 15.63 -21.50
N GLN A 143 1.30 15.51 -20.49
CA GLN A 143 0.03 14.75 -20.55
C GLN A 143 0.22 13.24 -20.76
N GLN A 144 1.41 12.71 -20.51
CA GLN A 144 1.73 11.29 -20.59
C GLN A 144 1.60 10.65 -19.21
N TYR A 145 1.00 9.47 -19.15
CA TYR A 145 1.01 8.67 -17.93
C TYR A 145 2.32 7.91 -17.82
N VAL A 146 2.95 8.03 -16.66
CA VAL A 146 4.14 7.28 -16.27
C VAL A 146 3.86 6.52 -14.99
N ARG A 147 4.34 5.30 -14.89
CA ARG A 147 4.23 4.52 -13.67
C ARG A 147 5.31 4.97 -12.69
N VAL A 148 4.89 5.18 -11.46
CA VAL A 148 5.77 5.56 -10.35
C VAL A 148 5.74 4.49 -9.27
N ILE A 149 6.81 4.47 -8.46
CA ILE A 149 6.85 3.79 -7.18
C ILE A 149 6.85 4.88 -6.11
N SER A 150 5.87 4.84 -5.22
CA SER A 150 5.77 5.77 -4.10
C SER A 150 5.85 5.00 -2.79
N ARG A 151 6.69 5.49 -1.87
CA ARG A 151 6.85 4.92 -0.54
C ARG A 151 6.32 5.90 0.49
N LEU A 152 5.52 5.42 1.43
CA LEU A 152 5.00 6.19 2.55
C LEU A 152 5.38 5.51 3.86
N GLN A 153 5.80 6.32 4.84
CA GLN A 153 6.09 5.87 6.21
C GLN A 153 5.81 6.99 7.20
N VAL A 154 5.53 6.64 8.44
CA VAL A 154 5.38 7.62 9.52
C VAL A 154 6.74 8.28 9.78
N LEU A 155 6.80 9.60 9.68
CA LEU A 155 7.98 10.40 10.01
C LEU A 155 7.95 10.76 11.49
N GLU A 156 6.89 11.46 11.91
CA GLU A 156 6.73 11.93 13.28
C GLU A 156 5.35 11.58 13.84
N LYS A 157 5.32 11.38 15.15
CA LYS A 157 4.10 11.14 15.94
C LYS A 157 3.87 12.30 16.90
N ASP A 158 2.61 12.53 17.23
CA ASP A 158 2.23 13.44 18.31
C ASP A 158 2.62 12.84 19.68
N SER A 159 2.47 13.61 20.76
CA SER A 159 2.77 13.19 22.13
C SER A 159 1.97 11.95 22.58
N THR A 160 0.86 11.64 21.93
CA THR A 160 0.00 10.48 22.19
C THR A 160 0.34 9.25 21.34
N GLY A 161 1.34 9.36 20.44
CA GLY A 161 1.80 8.29 19.55
C GLY A 161 0.98 8.12 18.26
N LYS A 162 0.13 9.10 17.90
CA LYS A 162 -0.58 9.12 16.63
C LYS A 162 0.31 9.68 15.52
N ALA A 163 0.20 9.13 14.31
CA ALA A 163 0.97 9.61 13.17
C ALA A 163 0.55 11.04 12.81
N TRP A 164 1.49 11.96 12.88
CA TRP A 164 1.29 13.38 12.57
C TRP A 164 1.91 13.78 11.24
N LEU A 165 3.20 13.43 11.01
CA LEU A 165 3.86 13.66 9.73
C LEU A 165 4.11 12.34 9.02
N ILE A 166 3.79 12.30 7.72
CA ILE A 166 4.04 11.16 6.85
C ILE A 166 5.09 11.57 5.82
N LEU A 167 6.23 10.87 5.82
CA LEU A 167 7.25 11.00 4.79
C LEU A 167 6.86 10.17 3.58
N GLY A 168 6.90 10.80 2.42
CA GLY A 168 6.74 10.15 1.13
C GLY A 168 7.96 10.32 0.24
N SER A 169 8.28 9.30 -0.54
CA SER A 169 9.16 9.41 -1.69
C SER A 169 8.46 8.86 -2.93
N MET A 170 8.83 9.39 -4.11
CA MET A 170 8.28 8.95 -5.38
C MET A 170 9.38 8.93 -6.44
N ASP A 171 9.46 7.82 -7.17
CA ASP A 171 10.40 7.60 -8.26
C ASP A 171 9.67 7.05 -9.49
N ILE A 172 10.22 7.28 -10.68
CA ILE A 172 9.72 6.60 -11.88
C ILE A 172 10.02 5.10 -11.74
N ALA A 173 9.00 4.26 -11.93
CA ALA A 173 9.17 2.82 -11.86
C ALA A 173 10.14 2.34 -12.96
N PRO A 174 11.13 1.48 -12.64
CA PRO A 174 12.03 0.92 -13.64
C PRO A 174 11.30 0.14 -14.72
N ASN A 175 10.17 -0.46 -14.35
CA ASN A 175 9.32 -1.22 -15.25
C ASN A 175 8.03 -0.43 -15.53
N GLN A 176 7.93 0.07 -16.76
CA GLN A 176 6.76 0.82 -17.26
C GLN A 176 5.71 -0.15 -17.85
N LYS A 177 5.44 -1.28 -17.13
CA LYS A 177 4.39 -2.22 -17.56
C LYS A 177 3.05 -1.52 -17.66
N ASP A 178 2.38 -1.80 -18.74
CA ASP A 178 0.98 -1.43 -18.95
C ASP A 178 0.11 -2.34 -18.07
N SER A 179 -0.19 -1.87 -16.87
CA SER A 179 -1.05 -2.56 -15.90
C SER A 179 -2.09 -1.57 -15.40
N ASP A 180 -3.35 -1.98 -15.46
CA ASP A 180 -4.48 -1.19 -14.93
C ASP A 180 -4.67 -1.35 -13.42
N GLN A 181 -3.71 -2.01 -12.75
CA GLN A 181 -3.78 -2.26 -11.31
C GLN A 181 -2.79 -1.41 -10.55
N VAL A 182 -3.22 -0.94 -9.39
CA VAL A 182 -2.36 -0.37 -8.37
C VAL A 182 -1.75 -1.52 -7.58
N ASP A 183 -0.41 -1.64 -7.62
CA ASP A 183 0.29 -2.58 -6.77
C ASP A 183 0.60 -1.95 -5.42
N CYS A 184 0.54 -2.74 -4.37
CA CYS A 184 0.92 -2.31 -3.04
C CYS A 184 1.68 -3.41 -2.30
N THR A 185 2.78 -3.04 -1.67
CA THR A 185 3.57 -3.90 -0.79
C THR A 185 3.80 -3.18 0.52
N VAL A 186 3.52 -3.86 1.62
CA VAL A 186 3.87 -3.41 2.97
C VAL A 186 5.15 -4.11 3.39
N LEU A 187 6.14 -3.33 3.79
CA LEU A 187 7.44 -3.81 4.26
C LEU A 187 7.56 -3.54 5.76
N ASN A 188 7.84 -4.59 6.54
CA ASN A 188 8.29 -4.44 7.91
C ASN A 188 9.80 -4.15 7.92
N LEU A 189 10.18 -2.95 8.35
CA LEU A 189 11.56 -2.45 8.31
C LEU A 189 12.50 -3.15 9.31
N LYS A 190 11.95 -3.80 10.36
CA LYS A 190 12.74 -4.50 11.38
C LYS A 190 13.19 -5.90 10.95
N ASN A 191 12.33 -6.62 10.24
CA ASN A 191 12.57 -8.01 9.90
C ASN A 191 12.58 -8.31 8.40
N GLY A 192 12.33 -7.29 7.55
CA GLY A 192 12.31 -7.42 6.10
C GLY A 192 11.10 -8.19 5.52
N GLN A 193 10.14 -8.59 6.36
CA GLN A 193 8.95 -9.26 5.87
C GLN A 193 8.08 -8.32 5.05
N THR A 194 7.52 -8.84 3.97
CA THR A 194 6.62 -8.11 3.08
C THR A 194 5.29 -8.81 2.94
N PHE A 195 4.23 -8.05 2.71
CA PHE A 195 2.94 -8.59 2.27
C PHE A 195 2.27 -7.62 1.30
N SER A 196 1.44 -8.16 0.39
CA SER A 196 0.69 -7.36 -0.57
C SER A 196 -0.79 -7.30 -0.21
N PRO A 197 -1.32 -6.15 0.22
CA PRO A 197 -2.73 -5.98 0.49
C PRO A 197 -3.58 -5.78 -0.78
N THR A 198 -2.98 -5.59 -1.95
CA THR A 198 -3.69 -5.33 -3.22
C THR A 198 -4.67 -6.45 -3.54
N LEU A 199 -4.27 -7.69 -3.29
CA LEU A 199 -5.10 -8.86 -3.52
C LEU A 199 -6.29 -8.93 -2.53
N LEU A 200 -6.14 -8.35 -1.33
CA LEU A 200 -7.22 -8.26 -0.34
C LEU A 200 -8.26 -7.18 -0.70
N THR A 201 -7.88 -6.22 -1.55
CA THR A 201 -8.77 -5.14 -1.98
C THR A 201 -9.55 -5.46 -3.25
N ASN A 202 -9.15 -6.51 -3.98
CA ASN A 202 -9.87 -6.93 -5.17
C ASN A 202 -11.12 -7.73 -4.74
N PRO A 203 -12.34 -7.15 -4.85
CA PRO A 203 -13.57 -7.84 -4.47
C PRO A 203 -13.84 -9.09 -5.33
N ARG A 204 -13.06 -9.29 -6.39
CA ARG A 204 -13.15 -10.46 -7.28
C ARG A 204 -12.35 -11.66 -6.76
N ILE A 205 -11.46 -11.48 -5.76
CA ILE A 205 -10.65 -12.60 -5.23
C ILE A 205 -11.25 -13.06 -3.89
N HIS A 206 -12.41 -13.68 -3.96
CA HIS A 206 -12.93 -14.48 -2.87
C HIS A 206 -12.64 -15.95 -3.13
N LEU A 207 -11.56 -16.46 -2.50
CA LEU A 207 -11.38 -17.90 -2.42
C LEU A 207 -12.45 -18.48 -1.49
N THR A 208 -13.17 -19.45 -2.00
CA THR A 208 -14.08 -20.25 -1.15
C THR A 208 -13.26 -21.06 -0.15
N GLN A 209 -13.87 -21.49 0.95
CA GLN A 209 -13.23 -22.37 1.92
C GLN A 209 -12.58 -23.58 1.24
N ARG A 210 -13.24 -24.13 0.22
CA ARG A 210 -12.77 -25.30 -0.52
C ARG A 210 -11.55 -24.99 -1.41
N GLU A 211 -11.52 -23.83 -2.05
CA GLU A 211 -10.37 -23.39 -2.85
C GLU A 211 -9.17 -23.14 -1.94
N LEU A 212 -9.38 -22.59 -0.75
CA LEU A 212 -8.34 -22.36 0.25
C LEU A 212 -7.74 -23.70 0.76
N GLU A 213 -8.59 -24.67 1.11
CA GLU A 213 -8.15 -26.02 1.52
C GLU A 213 -7.29 -26.67 0.43
N ILE A 214 -7.73 -26.57 -0.84
CA ILE A 214 -7.00 -27.13 -1.97
C ILE A 214 -5.66 -26.41 -2.15
N LEU A 215 -5.60 -25.08 -2.03
CA LEU A 215 -4.37 -24.31 -2.12
C LEU A 215 -3.35 -24.72 -1.04
N GLN A 216 -3.81 -24.91 0.19
CA GLN A 216 -2.99 -25.41 1.31
C GLN A 216 -2.43 -26.83 1.05
N LEU A 217 -3.21 -27.70 0.43
CA LEU A 217 -2.77 -29.06 0.09
C LEU A 217 -1.78 -29.05 -1.10
N ILE A 218 -1.96 -28.14 -2.05
CA ILE A 218 -1.01 -27.91 -3.13
C ILE A 218 0.33 -27.41 -2.57
N GLN A 219 0.31 -26.47 -1.61
CA GLN A 219 1.52 -25.97 -0.93
C GLN A 219 2.29 -27.10 -0.23
N LYS A 220 1.56 -28.08 0.33
CA LYS A 220 2.17 -29.29 0.93
C LYS A 220 2.71 -30.29 -0.10
N GLY A 221 2.62 -29.98 -1.40
CA GLY A 221 3.12 -30.82 -2.49
C GLY A 221 2.20 -31.94 -2.91
N LEU A 222 0.94 -31.98 -2.45
CA LEU A 222 0.02 -33.06 -2.79
C LEU A 222 -0.44 -32.99 -4.24
N LEU A 223 -0.48 -34.16 -4.89
CA LEU A 223 -1.04 -34.34 -6.23
C LEU A 223 -2.58 -34.31 -6.21
N SER A 224 -3.22 -34.00 -7.34
CA SER A 224 -4.69 -33.92 -7.44
C SER A 224 -5.39 -35.20 -6.97
N LYS A 225 -4.78 -36.38 -7.14
CA LYS A 225 -5.27 -37.66 -6.63
C LYS A 225 -5.30 -37.73 -5.11
N GLU A 226 -4.24 -37.26 -4.48
CA GLU A 226 -4.08 -37.25 -3.02
C GLU A 226 -5.00 -36.20 -2.39
N ILE A 227 -5.15 -35.03 -3.04
CA ILE A 227 -6.12 -34.02 -2.64
C ILE A 227 -7.55 -34.57 -2.70
N ALA A 228 -7.89 -35.24 -3.79
CA ALA A 228 -9.21 -35.89 -3.96
C ALA A 228 -9.49 -36.89 -2.84
N TYR A 229 -8.50 -37.73 -2.50
CA TYR A 229 -8.61 -38.68 -1.41
C TYR A 229 -8.78 -38.01 -0.05
N ASN A 230 -7.91 -37.04 0.27
CA ASN A 230 -7.94 -36.29 1.53
C ASN A 230 -9.26 -35.54 1.75
N LEU A 231 -9.79 -34.97 0.69
CA LEU A 231 -10.99 -34.13 0.74
C LEU A 231 -12.29 -34.93 0.46
N ARG A 232 -12.17 -36.23 0.19
CA ARG A 232 -13.28 -37.14 -0.14
C ARG A 232 -14.16 -36.64 -1.28
N ILE A 233 -13.54 -36.17 -2.35
CA ILE A 233 -14.19 -35.67 -3.58
C ILE A 233 -13.59 -36.33 -4.82
N SER A 234 -14.23 -36.17 -5.98
CA SER A 234 -13.69 -36.70 -7.22
C SER A 234 -12.46 -35.90 -7.68
N ILE A 235 -11.53 -36.54 -8.40
CA ILE A 235 -10.39 -35.85 -9.03
C ILE A 235 -10.89 -34.75 -9.97
N HIS A 236 -12.00 -34.99 -10.67
CA HIS A 236 -12.62 -33.98 -11.56
C HIS A 236 -13.03 -32.73 -10.76
N THR A 237 -13.62 -32.89 -9.58
CA THR A 237 -13.99 -31.79 -8.69
C THR A 237 -12.77 -31.03 -8.23
N VAL A 238 -11.65 -31.71 -7.92
CA VAL A 238 -10.38 -31.04 -7.59
C VAL A 238 -9.88 -30.21 -8.76
N HIS A 239 -9.96 -30.72 -10.00
CA HIS A 239 -9.54 -29.97 -11.18
C HIS A 239 -10.38 -28.71 -11.39
N ILE A 240 -11.71 -28.78 -11.20
CA ILE A 240 -12.60 -27.63 -11.29
C ILE A 240 -12.19 -26.57 -10.24
N HIS A 241 -12.00 -26.97 -8.99
CA HIS A 241 -11.58 -26.03 -7.94
C HIS A 241 -10.19 -25.42 -8.23
N ARG A 242 -9.24 -26.19 -8.76
CA ARG A 242 -7.93 -25.69 -9.16
C ARG A 242 -8.04 -24.66 -10.29
N GLN A 243 -8.84 -24.92 -11.31
CA GLN A 243 -9.09 -23.95 -12.39
C GLN A 243 -9.71 -22.66 -11.87
N ASN A 244 -10.73 -22.78 -11.02
CA ASN A 244 -11.38 -21.61 -10.40
C ASN A 244 -10.40 -20.81 -9.52
N LEU A 245 -9.55 -21.51 -8.76
CA LEU A 245 -8.51 -20.93 -7.94
C LEU A 245 -7.51 -20.13 -8.80
N LEU A 246 -6.96 -20.74 -9.86
CA LEU A 246 -6.02 -20.10 -10.76
C LEU A 246 -6.65 -18.85 -11.43
N HIS A 247 -7.88 -18.99 -11.92
CA HIS A 247 -8.62 -17.90 -12.53
C HIS A 247 -8.87 -16.74 -11.55
N LYS A 248 -9.29 -17.06 -10.31
CA LYS A 248 -9.53 -16.05 -9.26
C LYS A 248 -8.26 -15.33 -8.84
N LEU A 249 -7.13 -16.06 -8.76
CA LEU A 249 -5.82 -15.48 -8.43
C LEU A 249 -5.16 -14.76 -9.62
N GLY A 250 -5.71 -14.90 -10.85
CA GLY A 250 -5.13 -14.32 -12.06
C GLY A 250 -3.79 -14.92 -12.46
N VAL A 251 -3.53 -16.19 -12.08
CA VAL A 251 -2.28 -16.91 -12.29
C VAL A 251 -2.46 -18.11 -13.21
N GLN A 252 -1.36 -18.62 -13.80
CA GLN A 252 -1.43 -19.67 -14.82
C GLN A 252 -1.11 -21.09 -14.29
N ASN A 253 -0.42 -21.19 -13.15
CA ASN A 253 0.02 -22.47 -12.62
C ASN A 253 0.00 -22.51 -11.08
N SER A 254 0.19 -23.73 -10.53
CA SER A 254 0.13 -23.94 -9.08
C SER A 254 1.26 -23.29 -8.29
N ILE A 255 2.43 -23.10 -8.89
CA ILE A 255 3.57 -22.43 -8.24
C ILE A 255 3.24 -20.95 -8.07
N GLU A 256 2.74 -20.33 -9.12
CA GLU A 256 2.26 -18.94 -9.06
C GLU A 256 1.09 -18.79 -8.07
N ALA A 257 0.18 -19.80 -8.01
CA ALA A 257 -0.92 -19.78 -7.05
C ALA A 257 -0.43 -19.88 -5.60
N ILE A 258 0.61 -20.67 -5.33
CA ILE A 258 1.23 -20.74 -3.99
C ILE A 258 1.86 -19.39 -3.64
N ASN A 259 2.64 -18.79 -4.57
CA ASN A 259 3.26 -17.49 -4.35
C ASN A 259 2.19 -16.41 -4.09
N ALA A 260 1.15 -16.36 -4.93
CA ALA A 260 0.02 -15.47 -4.72
C ALA A 260 -0.69 -15.73 -3.37
N GLY A 261 -0.83 -16.98 -2.97
CA GLY A 261 -1.41 -17.36 -1.68
C GLY A 261 -0.55 -16.95 -0.48
N LEU A 262 0.78 -17.00 -0.61
CA LEU A 262 1.73 -16.49 0.38
C LEU A 262 1.69 -14.96 0.44
N GLU A 263 1.66 -14.29 -0.71
CA GLU A 263 1.52 -12.84 -0.81
C GLU A 263 0.16 -12.35 -0.26
N LEU A 264 -0.91 -13.12 -0.47
CA LEU A 264 -2.23 -12.90 0.11
C LEU A 264 -2.28 -13.17 1.62
N GLY A 265 -1.25 -13.85 2.17
CA GLY A 265 -1.25 -14.33 3.55
C GLY A 265 -2.36 -15.36 3.86
N VAL A 266 -2.95 -15.99 2.84
CA VAL A 266 -3.89 -17.11 3.01
C VAL A 266 -3.16 -18.45 3.14
N LEU A 267 -1.86 -18.44 2.86
CA LEU A 267 -0.89 -19.50 3.15
C LEU A 267 0.15 -19.00 4.16
N SER A 268 0.69 -19.91 4.95
CA SER A 268 1.74 -19.65 5.95
C SER A 268 3.03 -20.42 5.58
#